data_fd76b4cfddf571888542ef1242104b4a
#
_entry.id   fd76b4cfddf571888542ef1242104b4a
#
_cell.length_a   1.000
_cell.length_b   1.000
_cell.length_c   1.000
_cell.angle_alpha   90.00
_cell.angle_beta   90.00
_cell.angle_gamma   90.00
#
_symmetry.space_group_name_H-M   'P 1'
#
loop_
_entity.id
_entity.type
_entity.pdbx_description
1 polymer ?
#
loop_
_entity_poly.entity_id
_entity_poly.type
_entity_poly.pdbx_seq_one_letter_code
_entity_poly.pdbx_strand_id
1 'polypeptide(L)'
;MFEWKKSAGKIYTLPVESIRPSPFQARTVFDEKELTGLAQSIRENGLLQPISVRKVEGGYELVAGERRLRACKLAKMETIPAILCDCGDQRTAALGLLENIQREDLNPFEQAQGLRDVIALWDCTQAEAAKRLGMAQPTLANKLRLLQLTTDQRQFVVDNGLTERHARAVLRLPENRRSEALITIAKRRMNARQTDLYIEQVLNAAAPGRHRISMVKDVRIFVNTIDHAIRLMTDNGVPATAHREERDGYIEYTVRIPTAAAQR
;
A
#
# COMPACT_ATOMS: atom_id res chain seq x y z
N MET A 1 1.40 -12.81 -15.24
CA MET A 1 0.20 -13.62 -15.51
C MET A 1 0.49 -15.00 -14.95
N PHE A 2 -0.01 -15.30 -13.74
CA PHE A 2 0.10 -16.66 -13.21
C PHE A 2 -0.89 -17.49 -13.97
N GLU A 3 -0.40 -18.30 -14.90
CA GLU A 3 -1.17 -19.42 -15.38
C GLU A 3 -1.46 -20.35 -14.20
N TRP A 4 -2.65 -20.23 -13.65
CA TRP A 4 -3.26 -21.34 -12.97
C TRP A 4 -3.39 -22.44 -14.03
N LYS A 5 -2.39 -23.33 -14.12
CA LYS A 5 -2.71 -24.65 -14.62
C LYS A 5 -3.82 -25.13 -13.70
N LYS A 6 -5.07 -24.98 -14.19
CA LYS A 6 -6.17 -25.79 -13.75
C LYS A 6 -5.75 -27.24 -14.00
N SER A 7 -5.01 -27.80 -13.05
CA SER A 7 -5.15 -29.23 -12.87
C SER A 7 -6.61 -29.35 -12.46
N ALA A 8 -7.44 -29.84 -13.37
CA ALA A 8 -8.80 -30.24 -13.07
C ALA A 8 -8.67 -31.32 -12.00
N GLY A 9 -8.59 -30.89 -10.73
CA GLY A 9 -8.39 -31.73 -9.58
C GLY A 9 -9.58 -32.64 -9.54
N LYS A 10 -9.36 -33.93 -9.53
CA LYS A 10 -10.40 -34.93 -9.38
C LYS A 10 -11.19 -34.58 -8.14
N ILE A 11 -12.50 -34.40 -8.28
CA ILE A 11 -13.39 -34.12 -7.14
C ILE A 11 -13.66 -35.46 -6.42
N TYR A 12 -13.40 -35.47 -5.16
CA TYR A 12 -13.66 -36.61 -4.28
C TYR A 12 -14.84 -36.30 -3.37
N THR A 13 -15.63 -37.29 -3.07
CA THR A 13 -16.69 -37.20 -2.06
C THR A 13 -16.11 -37.75 -0.75
N LEU A 14 -15.95 -36.89 0.25
CA LEU A 14 -15.32 -37.23 1.52
C LEU A 14 -16.30 -37.14 2.68
N PRO A 15 -16.20 -38.00 3.70
CA PRO A 15 -16.99 -37.86 4.92
C PRO A 15 -16.68 -36.55 5.61
N VAL A 16 -17.70 -35.78 5.99
CA VAL A 16 -17.54 -34.47 6.65
C VAL A 16 -16.77 -34.59 7.97
N GLU A 17 -16.96 -35.67 8.70
CA GLU A 17 -16.29 -35.93 9.97
C GLU A 17 -14.78 -36.24 9.84
N SER A 18 -14.35 -36.71 8.68
CA SER A 18 -12.95 -36.98 8.40
C SER A 18 -12.12 -35.73 8.15
N ILE A 19 -12.78 -34.54 8.07
CA ILE A 19 -12.15 -33.28 7.71
C ILE A 19 -11.99 -32.39 8.96
N ARG A 20 -10.72 -32.15 9.32
CA ARG A 20 -10.34 -31.26 10.42
C ARG A 20 -10.24 -29.82 9.90
N PRO A 21 -10.65 -28.82 10.71
CA PRO A 21 -10.39 -27.40 10.38
C PRO A 21 -8.92 -27.12 10.26
N SER A 22 -8.53 -26.13 9.45
CA SER A 22 -7.14 -25.69 9.38
C SER A 22 -6.73 -25.00 10.69
N PRO A 23 -5.56 -25.30 11.27
CA PRO A 23 -5.03 -24.59 12.42
C PRO A 23 -4.65 -23.12 12.08
N PHE A 24 -4.56 -22.79 10.81
CA PHE A 24 -4.17 -21.45 10.30
C PHE A 24 -5.35 -20.55 9.95
N GLN A 25 -6.55 -20.86 10.48
CA GLN A 25 -7.76 -20.07 10.22
C GLN A 25 -7.69 -18.70 10.89
N ALA A 26 -7.62 -17.66 10.09
CA ALA A 26 -7.60 -16.27 10.57
C ALA A 26 -8.99 -15.76 11.02
N ARG A 27 -10.10 -16.37 10.54
CA ARG A 27 -11.45 -15.93 10.86
C ARG A 27 -12.02 -16.72 12.03
N THR A 28 -12.13 -16.08 13.17
CA THR A 28 -12.73 -16.65 14.39
C THR A 28 -14.22 -16.29 14.56
N VAL A 29 -14.66 -15.18 13.97
CA VAL A 29 -16.04 -14.68 14.09
C VAL A 29 -16.78 -14.90 12.78
N PHE A 30 -17.86 -15.64 12.81
CA PHE A 30 -18.77 -15.90 11.70
C PHE A 30 -20.16 -15.39 12.06
N ASP A 31 -20.82 -14.70 11.14
CA ASP A 31 -22.21 -14.32 11.30
C ASP A 31 -23.08 -15.57 11.21
N GLU A 32 -23.75 -15.89 12.32
CA GLU A 32 -24.61 -17.08 12.42
C GLU A 32 -25.77 -17.05 11.42
N LYS A 33 -26.32 -15.87 11.10
CA LYS A 33 -27.39 -15.72 10.13
C LYS A 33 -26.94 -16.08 8.72
N GLU A 34 -25.75 -15.56 8.32
CA GLU A 34 -25.18 -15.89 7.01
C GLU A 34 -24.83 -17.38 6.90
N LEU A 35 -24.35 -17.98 7.99
CA LEU A 35 -23.99 -19.39 8.00
C LEU A 35 -25.23 -20.28 7.91
N THR A 36 -26.31 -19.90 8.61
CA THR A 36 -27.60 -20.58 8.56
C THR A 36 -28.24 -20.51 7.19
N GLY A 37 -28.20 -19.33 6.53
CA GLY A 37 -28.69 -19.17 5.16
C GLY A 37 -27.90 -20.04 4.17
N LEU A 38 -26.58 -20.12 4.30
CA LEU A 38 -25.74 -20.98 3.48
C LEU A 38 -26.05 -22.47 3.73
N ALA A 39 -26.28 -22.88 4.98
CA ALA A 39 -26.64 -24.25 5.32
C ALA A 39 -27.99 -24.66 4.73
N GLN A 40 -28.98 -23.74 4.71
CA GLN A 40 -30.26 -23.97 4.06
C GLN A 40 -30.09 -24.15 2.54
N SER A 41 -29.34 -23.26 1.89
CA SER A 41 -29.06 -23.38 0.43
C SER A 41 -28.36 -24.69 0.08
N ILE A 42 -27.44 -25.15 0.94
CA ILE A 42 -26.72 -26.42 0.75
C ILE A 42 -27.67 -27.62 0.91
N ARG A 43 -28.65 -27.56 1.83
CA ARG A 43 -29.68 -28.63 1.97
C ARG A 43 -30.53 -28.76 0.70
N GLU A 44 -30.87 -27.64 0.09
CA GLU A 44 -31.78 -27.60 -1.07
C GLU A 44 -31.07 -27.93 -2.39
N ASN A 45 -29.86 -27.43 -2.58
CA ASN A 45 -29.16 -27.47 -3.87
C ASN A 45 -27.87 -28.29 -3.85
N GLY A 46 -27.47 -28.81 -2.69
CA GLY A 46 -26.14 -29.39 -2.51
C GLY A 46 -25.04 -28.35 -2.46
N LEU A 47 -23.80 -28.78 -2.29
CA LEU A 47 -22.64 -27.92 -2.32
C LEU A 47 -22.13 -27.76 -3.77
N LEU A 48 -22.37 -26.60 -4.38
CA LEU A 48 -22.00 -26.31 -5.77
C LEU A 48 -20.49 -26.18 -6.00
N GLN A 49 -19.78 -25.64 -5.02
CA GLN A 49 -18.32 -25.46 -5.09
C GLN A 49 -17.63 -26.38 -4.06
N PRO A 50 -16.76 -27.30 -4.51
CA PRO A 50 -16.05 -28.19 -3.62
C PRO A 50 -15.13 -27.40 -2.67
N ILE A 51 -14.86 -27.96 -1.50
CA ILE A 51 -13.82 -27.49 -0.59
C ILE A 51 -12.45 -27.98 -1.04
N SER A 52 -11.37 -27.36 -0.60
CA SER A 52 -10.01 -27.84 -0.81
C SER A 52 -9.47 -28.45 0.47
N VAL A 53 -8.95 -29.67 0.39
CA VAL A 53 -8.39 -30.41 1.53
C VAL A 53 -7.05 -31.01 1.17
N ARG A 54 -6.22 -31.28 2.15
CA ARG A 54 -4.99 -32.08 2.04
C ARG A 54 -5.10 -33.36 2.85
N LYS A 55 -4.38 -34.38 2.45
CA LYS A 55 -4.29 -35.62 3.19
C LYS A 55 -3.32 -35.44 4.36
N VAL A 56 -3.74 -35.83 5.55
CA VAL A 56 -2.92 -35.84 6.76
C VAL A 56 -3.05 -37.19 7.46
N GLU A 57 -2.20 -37.42 8.44
CA GLU A 57 -2.27 -38.66 9.23
C GLU A 57 -3.62 -38.71 9.96
N GLY A 58 -4.38 -39.78 9.70
CA GLY A 58 -5.71 -40.01 10.29
C GLY A 58 -6.86 -39.24 9.63
N GLY A 59 -6.72 -38.70 8.40
CA GLY A 59 -7.84 -38.07 7.68
C GLY A 59 -7.44 -36.96 6.72
N TYR A 60 -8.23 -35.91 6.74
CA TYR A 60 -8.04 -34.74 5.87
C TYR A 60 -8.01 -33.48 6.70
N GLU A 61 -7.26 -32.48 6.24
CA GLU A 61 -7.24 -31.13 6.80
C GLU A 61 -7.70 -30.13 5.75
N LEU A 62 -8.56 -29.21 6.18
CA LEU A 62 -9.09 -28.17 5.32
C LEU A 62 -7.98 -27.19 4.90
N VAL A 63 -7.89 -26.93 3.62
CA VAL A 63 -7.02 -25.90 3.02
C VAL A 63 -7.80 -24.62 2.77
N ALA A 64 -8.99 -24.73 2.15
CA ALA A 64 -9.86 -23.60 1.85
C ALA A 64 -11.34 -24.03 1.86
N GLY A 65 -12.21 -23.10 2.30
CA GLY A 65 -13.66 -23.30 2.32
C GLY A 65 -14.27 -23.52 3.69
N GLU A 66 -13.74 -22.92 4.77
CA GLU A 66 -14.23 -23.05 6.15
C GLU A 66 -15.74 -22.80 6.29
N ARG A 67 -16.26 -21.70 5.70
CA ARG A 67 -17.70 -21.39 5.72
C ARG A 67 -18.54 -22.54 5.15
N ARG A 68 -18.05 -23.12 4.03
CA ARG A 68 -18.72 -24.26 3.38
C ARG A 68 -18.69 -25.50 4.24
N LEU A 69 -17.55 -25.84 4.85
CA LEU A 69 -17.42 -26.96 5.76
C LEU A 69 -18.37 -26.82 6.98
N ARG A 70 -18.39 -25.64 7.60
CA ARG A 70 -19.30 -25.35 8.74
C ARG A 70 -20.76 -25.43 8.33
N ALA A 71 -21.12 -24.85 7.19
CA ALA A 71 -22.47 -24.90 6.68
C ALA A 71 -22.92 -26.35 6.36
N CYS A 72 -22.04 -27.19 5.81
CA CYS A 72 -22.30 -28.61 5.61
C CYS A 72 -22.50 -29.37 6.93
N LYS A 73 -21.71 -29.06 7.97
CA LYS A 73 -21.91 -29.62 9.33
C LYS A 73 -23.26 -29.19 9.91
N LEU A 74 -23.65 -27.91 9.79
CA LEU A 74 -24.97 -27.41 10.20
C LEU A 74 -26.10 -28.03 9.38
N ALA A 75 -25.90 -28.31 8.12
CA ALA A 75 -26.83 -28.97 7.24
C ALA A 75 -26.94 -30.51 7.52
N LYS A 76 -26.08 -31.05 8.40
CA LYS A 76 -25.96 -32.47 8.73
C LYS A 76 -25.67 -33.33 7.50
N MET A 77 -24.84 -32.86 6.60
CA MET A 77 -24.40 -33.65 5.45
C MET A 77 -23.42 -34.74 5.91
N GLU A 78 -23.58 -35.94 5.41
CA GLU A 78 -22.66 -37.06 5.69
C GLU A 78 -21.37 -36.91 4.87
N THR A 79 -21.48 -36.41 3.65
CA THR A 79 -20.35 -36.28 2.74
C THR A 79 -20.31 -34.92 2.06
N ILE A 80 -19.12 -34.50 1.63
CA ILE A 80 -18.88 -33.22 1.00
C ILE A 80 -17.94 -33.37 -0.22
N PRO A 81 -18.23 -32.70 -1.35
CA PRO A 81 -17.30 -32.69 -2.48
C PRO A 81 -16.05 -31.89 -2.12
N ALA A 82 -14.88 -32.49 -2.36
CA ALA A 82 -13.59 -31.94 -2.02
C ALA A 82 -12.56 -32.16 -3.15
N ILE A 83 -11.65 -31.22 -3.28
CA ILE A 83 -10.47 -31.32 -4.17
C ILE A 83 -9.27 -31.63 -3.25
N LEU A 84 -8.54 -32.70 -3.56
CA LEU A 84 -7.28 -33.02 -2.89
C LEU A 84 -6.17 -32.12 -3.42
N CYS A 85 -5.57 -31.37 -2.52
CA CYS A 85 -4.37 -30.57 -2.79
C CYS A 85 -3.13 -31.36 -2.33
N ASP A 86 -2.22 -31.61 -3.26
CA ASP A 86 -0.92 -32.18 -2.94
C ASP A 86 0.04 -31.02 -2.57
N CYS A 87 -0.11 -30.55 -1.34
CA CYS A 87 0.69 -29.44 -0.84
C CYS A 87 1.19 -29.77 0.58
N GLY A 88 2.49 -29.57 0.80
CA GLY A 88 3.07 -29.59 2.14
C GLY A 88 2.46 -28.49 3.04
N ASP A 89 2.67 -28.61 4.35
CA ASP A 89 2.10 -27.73 5.39
C ASP A 89 2.28 -26.24 5.09
N GLN A 90 3.48 -25.84 4.69
CA GLN A 90 3.81 -24.46 4.38
C GLN A 90 3.03 -23.90 3.18
N ARG A 91 2.85 -24.71 2.13
CA ARG A 91 2.12 -24.29 0.92
C ARG A 91 0.62 -24.17 1.16
N THR A 92 0.09 -25.05 1.98
CA THR A 92 -1.32 -25.06 2.39
C THR A 92 -1.65 -23.83 3.23
N ALA A 93 -0.83 -23.55 4.25
CA ALA A 93 -0.97 -22.38 5.09
C ALA A 93 -0.87 -21.07 4.27
N ALA A 94 0.07 -21.00 3.31
CA ALA A 94 0.22 -19.87 2.42
C ALA A 94 -1.02 -19.66 1.53
N LEU A 95 -1.63 -20.70 1.01
CA LEU A 95 -2.84 -20.60 0.19
C LEU A 95 -4.04 -20.07 1.00
N GLY A 96 -4.21 -20.54 2.24
CA GLY A 96 -5.25 -20.03 3.13
C GLY A 96 -5.05 -18.54 3.50
N LEU A 97 -3.82 -18.13 3.75
CA LEU A 97 -3.48 -16.73 4.00
C LEU A 97 -3.71 -15.86 2.75
N LEU A 98 -3.37 -16.36 1.55
CA LEU A 98 -3.58 -15.62 0.30
C LEU A 98 -5.05 -15.45 -0.02
N GLU A 99 -5.89 -16.47 0.17
CA GLU A 99 -7.34 -16.35 0.03
C GLU A 99 -7.87 -15.25 0.96
N ASN A 100 -7.42 -15.24 2.22
CA ASN A 100 -7.82 -14.24 3.19
C ASN A 100 -7.35 -12.82 2.81
N ILE A 101 -6.12 -12.67 2.29
CA ILE A 101 -5.58 -11.37 1.85
C ILE A 101 -6.36 -10.79 0.64
N GLN A 102 -6.95 -11.65 -0.20
CA GLN A 102 -7.71 -11.22 -1.39
C GLN A 102 -9.14 -10.76 -1.07
N ARG A 103 -9.55 -10.77 0.19
CA ARG A 103 -10.87 -10.28 0.60
C ARG A 103 -10.93 -8.76 0.47
N GLU A 104 -12.07 -8.26 -0.01
CA GLU A 104 -12.30 -6.83 -0.23
C GLU A 104 -12.50 -6.03 1.07
N ASP A 105 -12.80 -6.71 2.18
CA ASP A 105 -13.13 -6.10 3.47
C ASP A 105 -11.94 -5.92 4.42
N LEU A 106 -10.72 -6.30 4.01
CA LEU A 106 -9.53 -6.16 4.84
C LEU A 106 -9.03 -4.71 4.91
N ASN A 107 -8.72 -4.26 6.12
CA ASN A 107 -8.02 -3.00 6.28
C ASN A 107 -6.55 -3.10 5.81
N PRO A 108 -5.89 -1.96 5.49
CA PRO A 108 -4.52 -1.98 4.96
C PRO A 108 -3.48 -2.65 5.88
N PHE A 109 -3.70 -2.65 7.18
CA PHE A 109 -2.79 -3.25 8.15
C PHE A 109 -2.97 -4.76 8.24
N GLU A 110 -4.19 -5.26 8.14
CA GLU A 110 -4.49 -6.69 8.03
C GLU A 110 -3.89 -7.29 6.76
N GLN A 111 -4.03 -6.58 5.62
CA GLN A 111 -3.37 -6.98 4.38
C GLN A 111 -1.85 -7.03 4.54
N ALA A 112 -1.25 -6.00 5.16
CA ALA A 112 0.19 -5.94 5.37
C ALA A 112 0.67 -7.06 6.30
N GLN A 113 -0.10 -7.37 7.35
CA GLN A 113 0.18 -8.46 8.27
C GLN A 113 0.14 -9.80 7.55
N GLY A 114 -0.92 -10.08 6.80
CA GLY A 114 -1.04 -11.32 6.03
C GLY A 114 0.10 -11.49 5.02
N LEU A 115 0.50 -10.41 4.33
CA LEU A 115 1.66 -10.43 3.43
C LEU A 115 2.96 -10.77 4.16
N ARG A 116 3.17 -10.23 5.36
CA ARG A 116 4.33 -10.55 6.19
C ARG A 116 4.35 -12.03 6.58
N ASP A 117 3.19 -12.55 6.99
CA ASP A 117 3.05 -13.93 7.43
C ASP A 117 3.28 -14.91 6.26
N VAL A 118 2.80 -14.58 5.05
CA VAL A 118 3.08 -15.35 3.83
C VAL A 118 4.57 -15.36 3.50
N ILE A 119 5.27 -14.22 3.62
CA ILE A 119 6.72 -14.13 3.36
C ILE A 119 7.49 -14.99 4.35
N ALA A 120 7.14 -14.92 5.63
CA ALA A 120 7.75 -15.73 6.67
C ALA A 120 7.52 -17.23 6.42
N LEU A 121 6.31 -17.61 6.01
CA LEU A 121 5.95 -18.98 5.71
C LEU A 121 6.68 -19.54 4.48
N TRP A 122 6.89 -18.69 3.47
CA TRP A 122 7.63 -19.09 2.26
C TRP A 122 9.14 -19.09 2.44
N ASP A 123 9.63 -18.59 3.55
CA ASP A 123 11.05 -18.39 3.84
C ASP A 123 11.80 -17.80 2.63
N CYS A 124 11.27 -16.70 2.11
CA CYS A 124 11.76 -16.09 0.89
C CYS A 124 11.95 -14.57 1.05
N THR A 125 12.71 -13.99 0.14
CA THR A 125 12.91 -12.54 0.08
C THR A 125 11.65 -11.80 -0.36
N GLN A 126 11.55 -10.51 -0.01
CA GLN A 126 10.44 -9.67 -0.48
C GLN A 126 10.34 -9.60 -2.01
N ALA A 127 11.47 -9.65 -2.71
CA ALA A 127 11.51 -9.65 -4.17
C ALA A 127 10.89 -10.93 -4.75
N GLU A 128 11.23 -12.08 -4.20
CA GLU A 128 10.66 -13.37 -4.59
C GLU A 128 9.18 -13.47 -4.25
N ALA A 129 8.80 -13.01 -3.06
CA ALA A 129 7.40 -12.96 -2.65
C ALA A 129 6.58 -12.07 -3.59
N ALA A 130 7.06 -10.87 -3.92
CA ALA A 130 6.40 -9.97 -4.86
C ALA A 130 6.18 -10.64 -6.22
N LYS A 131 7.20 -11.32 -6.76
CA LYS A 131 7.11 -12.09 -8.01
C LYS A 131 6.06 -13.20 -7.91
N ARG A 132 6.04 -13.97 -6.81
CA ARG A 132 5.05 -15.03 -6.57
C ARG A 132 3.64 -14.49 -6.43
N LEU A 133 3.47 -13.30 -5.83
CA LEU A 133 2.19 -12.63 -5.64
C LEU A 133 1.71 -11.86 -6.88
N GLY A 134 2.52 -11.77 -7.93
CA GLY A 134 2.18 -11.02 -9.14
C GLY A 134 2.13 -9.49 -8.93
N MET A 135 2.84 -8.97 -7.93
CA MET A 135 2.90 -7.54 -7.64
C MET A 135 4.31 -6.98 -7.77
N ALA A 136 4.43 -5.66 -7.96
CA ALA A 136 5.73 -5.00 -7.97
C ALA A 136 6.35 -5.01 -6.56
N GLN A 137 7.66 -5.29 -6.47
CA GLN A 137 8.38 -5.31 -5.19
C GLN A 137 8.23 -4.00 -4.39
N PRO A 138 8.26 -2.78 -4.99
CA PRO A 138 8.00 -1.55 -4.25
C PRO A 138 6.60 -1.47 -3.64
N THR A 139 5.59 -2.06 -4.29
CA THR A 139 4.22 -2.14 -3.77
C THR A 139 4.16 -3.00 -2.52
N LEU A 140 4.78 -4.18 -2.55
CA LEU A 140 4.89 -5.06 -1.39
C LEU A 140 5.64 -4.39 -0.23
N ALA A 141 6.79 -3.78 -0.52
CA ALA A 141 7.58 -3.07 0.48
C ALA A 141 6.80 -1.91 1.13
N ASN A 142 6.03 -1.14 0.34
CA ASN A 142 5.18 -0.07 0.86
C ASN A 142 4.08 -0.59 1.79
N LYS A 143 3.44 -1.70 1.45
CA LYS A 143 2.43 -2.33 2.33
C LYS A 143 3.07 -2.81 3.64
N LEU A 144 4.19 -3.50 3.58
CA LEU A 144 4.90 -3.98 4.78
C LEU A 144 5.39 -2.84 5.68
N ARG A 145 5.77 -1.70 5.12
CA ARG A 145 6.18 -0.52 5.90
C ARG A 145 5.05 0.01 6.80
N LEU A 146 3.78 -0.21 6.47
CA LEU A 146 2.66 0.19 7.32
C LEU A 146 2.73 -0.44 8.72
N LEU A 147 3.33 -1.63 8.81
CA LEU A 147 3.52 -2.33 10.08
C LEU A 147 4.52 -1.65 11.03
N GLN A 148 5.21 -0.58 10.58
CA GLN A 148 6.07 0.26 11.44
C GLN A 148 5.26 1.26 12.29
N LEU A 149 3.97 1.45 12.03
CA LEU A 149 3.08 2.17 12.93
C LEU A 149 2.76 1.32 14.16
N THR A 150 2.67 1.98 15.31
CA THR A 150 2.25 1.30 16.55
C THR A 150 0.79 0.82 16.46
N THR A 151 0.40 -0.10 17.33
CA THR A 151 -0.98 -0.62 17.34
C THR A 151 -2.01 0.50 17.49
N ASP A 152 -1.76 1.47 18.39
CA ASP A 152 -2.64 2.61 18.62
C ASP A 152 -2.73 3.52 17.39
N GLN A 153 -1.60 3.74 16.70
CA GLN A 153 -1.56 4.53 15.47
C GLN A 153 -2.33 3.85 14.33
N ARG A 154 -2.22 2.53 14.20
CA ARG A 154 -2.97 1.74 13.22
C ARG A 154 -4.47 1.83 13.48
N GLN A 155 -4.87 1.61 14.74
CA GLN A 155 -6.27 1.70 15.15
C GLN A 155 -6.83 3.09 14.86
N PHE A 156 -6.08 4.16 15.20
CA PHE A 156 -6.47 5.53 14.90
C PHE A 156 -6.69 5.78 13.40
N VAL A 157 -5.82 5.23 12.54
CA VAL A 157 -5.96 5.34 11.08
C VAL A 157 -7.26 4.69 10.59
N VAL A 158 -7.59 3.50 11.12
CA VAL A 158 -8.80 2.76 10.75
C VAL A 158 -10.05 3.51 11.24
N ASP A 159 -10.08 3.91 12.51
CA ASP A 159 -11.24 4.55 13.14
C ASP A 159 -11.60 5.90 12.50
N ASN A 160 -10.58 6.61 11.98
CA ASN A 160 -10.78 7.90 11.30
C ASN A 160 -10.91 7.79 9.77
N GLY A 161 -11.00 6.59 9.22
CA GLY A 161 -11.14 6.35 7.78
C GLY A 161 -9.97 6.88 6.94
N LEU A 162 -8.77 6.96 7.53
CA LEU A 162 -7.57 7.39 6.82
C LEU A 162 -7.08 6.27 5.90
N THR A 163 -6.62 6.63 4.71
CA THR A 163 -6.18 5.65 3.70
C THR A 163 -4.73 5.21 3.92
N GLU A 164 -4.32 4.13 3.26
CA GLU A 164 -2.94 3.67 3.19
C GLU A 164 -1.95 4.81 2.85
N ARG A 165 -2.35 5.73 1.96
CA ARG A 165 -1.50 6.85 1.54
C ARG A 165 -1.24 7.83 2.68
N HIS A 166 -2.24 8.12 3.52
CA HIS A 166 -2.07 8.95 4.72
C HIS A 166 -1.10 8.28 5.70
N ALA A 167 -1.31 7.00 6.01
CA ALA A 167 -0.45 6.23 6.90
C ALA A 167 1.01 6.20 6.43
N ARG A 168 1.21 5.98 5.11
CA ARG A 168 2.54 5.95 4.50
C ARG A 168 3.25 7.31 4.52
N ALA A 169 2.52 8.41 4.35
CA ALA A 169 3.08 9.75 4.46
C ALA A 169 3.61 10.02 5.88
N VAL A 170 2.84 9.63 6.91
CA VAL A 170 3.21 9.80 8.32
C VAL A 170 4.45 8.99 8.70
N LEU A 171 4.69 7.85 8.08
CA LEU A 171 5.90 7.05 8.31
C LEU A 171 7.21 7.76 7.95
N ARG A 172 7.15 8.86 7.20
CA ARG A 172 8.31 9.72 6.92
C ARG A 172 8.76 10.51 8.15
N LEU A 173 7.88 10.67 9.14
CA LEU A 173 8.18 11.36 10.40
C LEU A 173 8.84 10.42 11.40
N PRO A 174 9.67 10.97 12.32
CA PRO A 174 10.14 10.24 13.48
C PRO A 174 8.96 9.78 14.35
N GLU A 175 9.13 8.68 15.06
CA GLU A 175 8.04 7.99 15.76
C GLU A 175 7.27 8.87 16.72
N ASN A 176 7.99 9.70 17.48
CA ASN A 176 7.44 10.62 18.49
C ASN A 176 6.51 11.70 17.90
N ARG A 177 6.55 11.97 16.59
CA ARG A 177 5.70 12.97 15.91
C ARG A 177 4.53 12.35 15.15
N ARG A 178 4.51 11.04 14.97
CA ARG A 178 3.51 10.38 14.13
C ARG A 178 2.09 10.52 14.66
N SER A 179 1.90 10.34 15.97
CA SER A 179 0.57 10.42 16.60
C SER A 179 -0.03 11.83 16.49
N GLU A 180 0.76 12.87 16.76
CA GLU A 180 0.32 14.26 16.61
C GLU A 180 -0.05 14.59 15.15
N ALA A 181 0.75 14.12 14.21
CA ALA A 181 0.48 14.31 12.80
C ALA A 181 -0.82 13.61 12.36
N LEU A 182 -1.07 12.37 12.79
CA LEU A 182 -2.32 11.64 12.52
C LEU A 182 -3.53 12.40 13.05
N ILE A 183 -3.48 12.91 14.29
CA ILE A 183 -4.55 13.70 14.88
C ILE A 183 -4.82 14.97 14.06
N THR A 184 -3.77 15.66 13.62
CA THR A 184 -3.89 16.88 12.81
C THR A 184 -4.51 16.58 11.44
N ILE A 185 -4.08 15.51 10.78
CA ILE A 185 -4.60 15.07 9.47
C ILE A 185 -6.10 14.76 9.58
N ALA A 186 -6.50 14.01 10.60
CA ALA A 186 -7.90 13.64 10.83
C ALA A 186 -8.76 14.87 11.16
N LYS A 187 -8.34 15.72 12.11
CA LYS A 187 -9.07 16.94 12.49
C LYS A 187 -9.31 17.89 11.31
N ARG A 188 -8.30 18.05 10.45
CA ARG A 188 -8.37 18.94 9.28
C ARG A 188 -8.97 18.24 8.05
N ARG A 189 -9.36 16.99 8.14
CA ARG A 189 -9.88 16.17 7.03
C ARG A 189 -9.03 16.29 5.76
N MET A 190 -7.72 16.23 5.92
CA MET A 190 -6.77 16.38 4.82
C MET A 190 -6.92 15.22 3.83
N ASN A 191 -6.92 15.54 2.54
CA ASN A 191 -6.74 14.52 1.52
C ASN A 191 -5.27 14.08 1.42
N ALA A 192 -4.99 13.04 0.63
CA ALA A 192 -3.65 12.47 0.52
C ALA A 192 -2.59 13.50 0.06
N ARG A 193 -2.94 14.42 -0.86
CA ARG A 193 -2.02 15.46 -1.34
C ARG A 193 -1.73 16.51 -0.26
N GLN A 194 -2.75 16.94 0.45
CA GLN A 194 -2.60 17.88 1.56
C GLN A 194 -1.77 17.28 2.69
N THR A 195 -1.95 15.98 2.95
CA THR A 195 -1.15 15.24 3.92
C THR A 195 0.33 15.21 3.52
N ASP A 196 0.65 14.90 2.26
CA ASP A 196 2.04 14.91 1.77
C ASP A 196 2.69 16.28 1.98
N LEU A 197 1.99 17.38 1.64
CA LEU A 197 2.48 18.76 1.84
C LEU A 197 2.67 19.11 3.32
N TYR A 198 1.71 18.73 4.16
CA TYR A 198 1.81 18.93 5.61
C TYR A 198 3.02 18.20 6.21
N ILE A 199 3.22 16.94 5.84
CA ILE A 199 4.37 16.16 6.30
C ILE A 199 5.69 16.80 5.86
N GLU A 200 5.77 17.32 4.63
CA GLU A 200 6.95 18.05 4.15
C GLU A 200 7.21 19.32 4.98
N GLN A 201 6.18 20.07 5.31
CA GLN A 201 6.32 21.24 6.18
C GLN A 201 6.85 20.86 7.55
N VAL A 202 6.31 19.80 8.18
CA VAL A 202 6.77 19.32 9.49
C VAL A 202 8.22 18.85 9.45
N LEU A 203 8.65 18.16 8.39
CA LEU A 203 10.03 17.73 8.19
C LEU A 203 10.98 18.92 8.02
N ASN A 204 10.59 19.90 7.22
CA ASN A 204 11.39 21.10 6.97
C ASN A 204 11.50 21.99 8.22
N ALA A 205 10.43 22.10 9.03
CA ALA A 205 10.45 22.83 10.29
C ALA A 205 11.31 22.14 11.36
N ALA A 206 11.51 20.82 11.28
CA ALA A 206 12.32 20.04 12.23
C ALA A 206 13.81 20.00 11.87
N ALA A 207 14.20 20.44 10.67
CA ALA A 207 15.59 20.52 10.26
C ALA A 207 16.24 21.75 10.91
N PRO A 208 17.18 21.60 11.88
CA PRO A 208 17.85 22.77 12.44
C PRO A 208 18.70 23.43 11.34
N GLY A 209 18.30 24.63 10.95
CA GLY A 209 19.19 25.61 10.35
C GLY A 209 19.71 25.38 8.93
N ARG A 210 19.03 24.59 8.08
CA ARG A 210 19.16 24.80 6.65
C ARG A 210 18.02 25.73 6.21
N HIS A 211 18.17 27.01 6.47
CA HIS A 211 17.69 28.01 5.53
C HIS A 211 18.26 27.59 4.17
N ARG A 212 17.56 26.78 3.43
CA ARG A 212 17.71 26.79 1.99
C ARG A 212 17.27 28.18 1.60
N ILE A 213 18.27 29.03 1.40
CA ILE A 213 18.07 30.33 0.82
C ILE A 213 17.38 30.07 -0.53
N SER A 214 16.06 30.19 -0.52
CA SER A 214 15.22 30.29 -1.73
C SER A 214 15.79 31.41 -2.64
N MET A 215 16.51 32.32 -2.04
CA MET A 215 17.21 33.45 -2.65
C MET A 215 18.12 33.07 -3.84
N VAL A 216 18.80 31.91 -3.82
CA VAL A 216 19.71 31.57 -4.93
C VAL A 216 18.96 31.18 -6.19
N LYS A 217 17.77 30.56 -6.10
CA LYS A 217 16.92 30.34 -7.29
C LYS A 217 16.30 31.64 -7.79
N ASP A 218 15.87 32.51 -6.88
CA ASP A 218 15.24 33.79 -7.21
C ASP A 218 16.28 34.72 -7.86
N VAL A 219 17.50 34.79 -7.33
CA VAL A 219 18.58 35.60 -7.93
C VAL A 219 18.90 35.17 -9.38
N ARG A 220 18.97 33.86 -9.63
CA ARG A 220 19.17 33.35 -11.00
C ARG A 220 18.04 33.69 -11.96
N ILE A 221 16.80 33.62 -11.45
CA ILE A 221 15.61 34.00 -12.24
C ILE A 221 15.65 35.49 -12.56
N PHE A 222 15.99 36.36 -11.58
CA PHE A 222 16.16 37.80 -11.83
C PHE A 222 17.27 38.09 -12.76
N VAL A 223 18.46 37.50 -12.61
CA VAL A 223 19.58 37.62 -13.50
C VAL A 223 19.21 37.25 -14.94
N ASN A 224 18.58 36.07 -15.12
CA ASN A 224 18.14 35.63 -16.45
C ASN A 224 17.06 36.58 -17.05
N THR A 225 16.21 37.17 -16.22
CA THR A 225 15.21 38.14 -16.69
C THR A 225 15.85 39.42 -17.15
N ILE A 226 16.88 39.93 -16.46
CA ILE A 226 17.65 41.12 -16.86
C ILE A 226 18.38 40.83 -18.17
N ASP A 227 19.07 39.71 -18.28
CA ASP A 227 19.78 39.30 -19.50
C ASP A 227 18.82 39.20 -20.71
N HIS A 228 17.63 38.64 -20.49
CA HIS A 228 16.59 38.51 -21.50
C HIS A 228 16.08 39.88 -21.96
N ALA A 229 15.82 40.78 -21.00
CA ALA A 229 15.35 42.14 -21.27
C ALA A 229 16.41 42.92 -22.10
N ILE A 230 17.70 42.79 -21.77
CA ILE A 230 18.81 43.44 -22.49
C ILE A 230 18.88 42.90 -23.91
N ARG A 231 18.78 41.59 -24.14
CA ARG A 231 18.76 41.01 -25.49
C ARG A 231 17.59 41.52 -26.31
N LEU A 232 16.37 41.57 -25.71
CA LEU A 232 15.20 42.11 -26.38
C LEU A 232 15.39 43.57 -26.82
N MET A 233 16.06 44.41 -26.01
CA MET A 233 16.36 45.78 -26.37
C MET A 233 17.35 45.82 -27.56
N THR A 234 18.40 45.02 -27.50
CA THR A 234 19.42 44.96 -28.58
C THR A 234 18.84 44.43 -29.89
N ASP A 235 18.00 43.40 -29.83
CA ASP A 235 17.35 42.80 -30.99
C ASP A 235 16.33 43.77 -31.64
N ASN A 236 15.77 44.68 -30.87
CA ASN A 236 14.87 45.74 -31.35
C ASN A 236 15.60 47.06 -31.71
N GLY A 237 16.92 47.02 -31.83
CA GLY A 237 17.71 48.13 -32.32
C GLY A 237 18.06 49.21 -31.29
N VAL A 238 17.80 48.94 -29.98
CA VAL A 238 18.26 49.82 -28.89
C VAL A 238 19.66 49.35 -28.46
N PRO A 239 20.75 50.14 -28.67
CA PRO A 239 22.11 49.72 -28.36
C PRO A 239 22.36 49.75 -26.83
N ALA A 240 21.70 48.86 -26.09
CA ALA A 240 21.90 48.67 -24.67
C ALA A 240 23.18 47.86 -24.42
N THR A 241 24.02 48.32 -23.48
CA THR A 241 25.20 47.57 -23.03
C THR A 241 25.03 47.22 -21.57
N ALA A 242 25.39 45.96 -21.20
CA ALA A 242 25.36 45.50 -19.83
C ALA A 242 26.71 44.97 -19.40
N HIS A 243 27.11 45.30 -18.19
CA HIS A 243 28.26 44.74 -17.51
C HIS A 243 27.84 44.10 -16.24
N ARG A 244 28.24 42.83 -16.01
CA ARG A 244 27.97 42.08 -14.81
C ARG A 244 29.28 41.82 -14.08
N GLU A 245 29.31 42.14 -12.79
CA GLU A 245 30.42 41.85 -11.89
C GLU A 245 29.89 41.07 -10.66
N GLU A 246 30.54 39.96 -10.34
CA GLU A 246 30.17 39.13 -9.18
C GLU A 246 31.21 39.40 -8.08
N ARG A 247 30.74 39.87 -6.92
CA ARG A 247 31.55 40.16 -5.74
C ARG A 247 31.04 39.35 -4.56
N ASP A 248 31.86 39.23 -3.52
CA ASP A 248 31.48 38.53 -2.31
C ASP A 248 30.18 39.08 -1.70
N GLY A 249 29.09 38.32 -1.84
CA GLY A 249 27.79 38.62 -1.26
C GLY A 249 26.79 39.36 -2.15
N TYR A 250 27.16 39.84 -3.35
CA TYR A 250 26.23 40.48 -4.28
C TYR A 250 26.68 40.39 -5.73
N ILE A 251 25.72 40.55 -6.66
CA ILE A 251 25.95 40.64 -8.10
C ILE A 251 25.60 42.08 -8.51
N GLU A 252 26.57 42.78 -9.09
CA GLU A 252 26.36 44.11 -9.60
C GLU A 252 26.07 44.06 -11.10
N TYR A 253 24.96 44.69 -11.50
CA TYR A 253 24.58 44.85 -12.89
C TYR A 253 24.58 46.33 -13.27
N THR A 254 25.43 46.72 -14.21
CA THR A 254 25.41 48.06 -14.78
C THR A 254 24.86 48.01 -16.19
N VAL A 255 23.66 48.57 -16.40
CA VAL A 255 23.01 48.64 -17.72
C VAL A 255 23.04 50.07 -18.19
N ARG A 256 23.61 50.29 -19.40
CA ARG A 256 23.61 51.60 -20.08
C ARG A 256 22.67 51.55 -21.28
N ILE A 257 21.67 52.39 -21.25
CA ILE A 257 20.69 52.53 -22.34
C ILE A 257 20.82 53.95 -22.86
N PRO A 258 21.25 54.15 -24.12
CA PRO A 258 21.33 55.48 -24.70
C PRO A 258 19.93 56.06 -24.89
N THR A 259 19.80 57.34 -24.51
CA THR A 259 18.58 58.09 -24.75
C THR A 259 18.63 58.72 -26.15
N ALA A 260 17.48 58.92 -26.77
CA ALA A 260 17.37 59.48 -28.13
C ALA A 260 18.10 60.85 -28.36
N ALA A 261 18.55 61.50 -27.28
CA ALA A 261 19.28 62.75 -27.35
C ALA A 261 20.81 62.56 -27.64
N ALA A 262 21.32 61.34 -27.62
CA ALA A 262 22.74 61.03 -27.86
C ALA A 262 23.07 60.58 -29.32
N GLN A 263 22.08 60.66 -30.19
CA GLN A 263 22.24 60.27 -31.62
C GLN A 263 22.25 61.48 -32.59
N ARG A 264 22.67 62.67 -32.09
CA ARG A 264 22.95 63.82 -32.96
C ARG A 264 24.45 64.11 -32.99
#